data_bfc63a1406abe88378ad49cc9c9016b4
#
_entry.id   bfc63a1406abe88378ad49cc9c9016b4
#
_cell.length_a   1.000
_cell.length_b   1.000
_cell.length_c   1.000
_cell.angle_alpha   90.00
_cell.angle_beta   90.00
_cell.angle_gamma   90.00
#
_symmetry.space_group_name_H-M   'P 1'
#
loop_
_entity.id
_entity.type
_entity.pdbx_description
1 polymer ?
#
loop_
_entity_poly.entity_id
_entity_poly.type
_entity_poly.pdbx_seq_one_letter_code
_entity_poly.pdbx_strand_id
1 'polypeptide(L)'
;MKRQLLVATLAVMALGASAQQYTVSGKAPKGVAVVYLQSAESRQIDSTMVKNGQFSFSGDAKGKMFAYVRAKKTNSVPVVLDGNVKVDIENQTTSGTAENEALTRWSASHNAKIARLTVLSKEYNSYREKGQVPDSIGLRINNEYKSIVEAMVAEVKKCIEENPKAIFPAILFRSVAGDMPREEIIA
;
A
#
# COMPACT_ATOMS: atom_id res chain seq x y z
N MET A 1 12.05 71.18 -2.03
CA MET A 1 12.73 69.89 -1.86
C MET A 1 11.74 68.89 -1.30
N LYS A 2 11.24 67.99 -2.13
CA LYS A 2 10.24 66.94 -1.74
C LYS A 2 10.99 65.68 -1.35
N ARG A 3 10.93 65.27 -0.08
CA ARG A 3 11.44 64.00 0.43
C ARG A 3 10.44 62.91 0.06
N GLN A 4 10.80 62.00 -0.83
CA GLN A 4 10.07 60.77 -1.09
C GLN A 4 10.49 59.75 -0.03
N LEU A 5 9.52 59.34 0.81
CA LEU A 5 9.66 58.16 1.68
C LEU A 5 9.48 56.91 0.78
N LEU A 6 10.55 56.14 0.67
CA LEU A 6 10.52 54.79 0.11
C LEU A 6 10.00 53.84 1.21
N VAL A 7 8.75 53.40 1.11
CA VAL A 7 8.20 52.32 1.96
C VAL A 7 8.61 51.02 1.32
N ALA A 8 9.64 50.36 1.85
CA ALA A 8 9.99 49.00 1.47
C ALA A 8 9.02 48.02 2.17
N THR A 9 8.05 47.52 1.38
CA THR A 9 7.17 46.44 1.81
C THR A 9 7.96 45.13 1.84
N LEU A 10 8.37 44.68 3.03
CA LEU A 10 8.92 43.34 3.22
C LEU A 10 7.77 42.35 3.05
N ALA A 11 7.70 41.69 1.91
CA ALA A 11 6.88 40.51 1.72
C ALA A 11 7.51 39.35 2.50
N VAL A 12 7.04 39.11 3.71
CA VAL A 12 7.33 37.88 4.45
C VAL A 12 6.65 36.74 3.71
N MET A 13 7.39 36.03 2.86
CA MET A 13 6.95 34.74 2.36
C MET A 13 6.95 33.80 3.54
N ALA A 14 5.77 33.60 4.14
CA ALA A 14 5.52 32.49 5.01
C ALA A 14 5.72 31.22 4.17
N LEU A 15 6.83 30.52 4.35
CA LEU A 15 7.03 29.13 3.97
C LEU A 15 6.11 28.29 4.84
N GLY A 16 4.80 28.41 4.61
CA GLY A 16 3.82 27.48 5.13
C GLY A 16 4.10 26.12 4.52
N ALA A 17 4.32 25.10 5.33
CA ALA A 17 4.21 23.73 4.87
C ALA A 17 2.83 23.58 4.24
N SER A 18 2.75 23.67 2.90
CA SER A 18 1.49 23.52 2.19
C SER A 18 1.00 22.10 2.42
N ALA A 19 -0.15 21.97 3.06
CA ALA A 19 -0.84 20.69 3.14
C ALA A 19 -1.03 20.17 1.71
N GLN A 20 -0.56 18.96 1.45
CA GLN A 20 -0.70 18.35 0.14
C GLN A 20 -2.13 17.84 0.02
N GLN A 21 -2.90 18.45 -0.88
CA GLN A 21 -4.25 17.99 -1.15
C GLN A 21 -4.25 16.65 -1.88
N TYR A 22 -5.16 15.77 -1.48
CA TYR A 22 -5.38 14.52 -2.18
C TYR A 22 -6.87 14.35 -2.53
N THR A 23 -7.12 13.64 -3.62
CA THR A 23 -8.42 13.05 -3.93
C THR A 23 -8.21 11.56 -4.20
N VAL A 24 -9.08 10.74 -3.62
CA VAL A 24 -9.14 9.30 -3.91
C VAL A 24 -10.52 9.01 -4.44
N SER A 25 -10.63 8.63 -5.70
CA SER A 25 -11.90 8.31 -6.33
C SER A 25 -11.86 6.94 -6.98
N GLY A 26 -13.02 6.30 -7.12
CA GLY A 26 -13.02 4.97 -7.73
C GLY A 26 -14.38 4.33 -7.88
N LYS A 27 -14.32 3.08 -8.35
CA LYS A 27 -15.48 2.21 -8.49
C LYS A 27 -15.53 1.22 -7.33
N ALA A 28 -16.73 1.03 -6.78
CA ALA A 28 -17.00 0.02 -5.77
C ALA A 28 -17.74 -1.17 -6.41
N PRO A 29 -17.50 -2.40 -5.93
CA PRO A 29 -18.24 -3.59 -6.37
C PRO A 29 -19.74 -3.44 -6.12
N LYS A 30 -20.54 -4.17 -6.90
CA LYS A 30 -21.99 -4.17 -6.76
C LYS A 30 -22.42 -4.57 -5.33
N GLY A 31 -23.33 -3.79 -4.75
CA GLY A 31 -23.84 -4.05 -3.40
C GLY A 31 -23.02 -3.42 -2.26
N VAL A 32 -21.90 -2.78 -2.55
CA VAL A 32 -21.15 -1.98 -1.57
C VAL A 32 -21.85 -0.63 -1.39
N ALA A 33 -22.28 -0.33 -0.16
CA ALA A 33 -22.94 0.94 0.18
C ALA A 33 -21.97 1.99 0.74
N VAL A 34 -20.91 1.57 1.43
CA VAL A 34 -19.96 2.46 2.11
C VAL A 34 -18.54 1.99 1.85
N VAL A 35 -17.66 2.94 1.57
CA VAL A 35 -16.21 2.75 1.45
C VAL A 35 -15.52 3.54 2.56
N TYR A 36 -14.46 2.97 3.12
CA TYR A 36 -13.65 3.51 4.19
C TYR A 36 -12.24 3.79 3.71
N LEU A 37 -11.68 4.89 4.16
CA LEU A 37 -10.26 5.22 4.05
C LEU A 37 -9.62 4.99 5.43
N GLN A 38 -8.60 4.14 5.51
CA GLN A 38 -7.94 3.75 6.76
C GLN A 38 -6.44 3.97 6.67
N SER A 39 -5.81 4.38 7.78
CA SER A 39 -4.35 4.49 7.87
C SER A 39 -3.68 3.11 7.89
N ALA A 40 -2.35 3.08 7.76
CA ALA A 40 -1.56 1.85 7.90
C ALA A 40 -1.76 1.16 9.27
N GLU A 41 -2.10 1.92 10.32
CA GLU A 41 -2.41 1.40 11.66
C GLU A 41 -3.91 1.03 11.83
N SER A 42 -4.64 0.88 10.72
CA SER A 42 -6.07 0.52 10.70
C SER A 42 -7.01 1.54 11.36
N ARG A 43 -6.54 2.78 11.61
CA ARG A 43 -7.41 3.87 12.08
C ARG A 43 -8.23 4.41 10.92
N GLN A 44 -9.53 4.59 11.13
CA GLN A 44 -10.38 5.21 10.12
C GLN A 44 -10.00 6.68 9.96
N ILE A 45 -9.67 7.07 8.72
CA ILE A 45 -9.40 8.46 8.32
C ILE A 45 -10.71 9.10 7.90
N ASP A 46 -11.47 8.40 7.02
CA ASP A 46 -12.72 8.90 6.46
C ASP A 46 -13.64 7.75 6.02
N SER A 47 -14.89 8.08 5.71
CA SER A 47 -15.85 7.16 5.09
C SER A 47 -16.77 7.90 4.13
N THR A 48 -17.17 7.25 3.05
CA THR A 48 -18.07 7.84 2.07
C THR A 48 -19.10 6.82 1.57
N MET A 49 -20.29 7.32 1.21
CA MET A 49 -21.32 6.49 0.60
C MET A 49 -21.06 6.32 -0.89
N VAL A 50 -21.29 5.10 -1.38
CA VAL A 50 -21.24 4.80 -2.81
C VAL A 50 -22.49 5.34 -3.50
N LYS A 51 -22.28 6.16 -4.53
CA LYS A 51 -23.35 6.70 -5.38
C LYS A 51 -23.13 6.26 -6.83
N ASN A 52 -24.09 5.58 -7.41
CA ASN A 52 -23.98 5.05 -8.79
C ASN A 52 -22.73 4.18 -9.01
N GLY A 53 -22.34 3.36 -8.02
CA GLY A 53 -21.16 2.53 -8.09
C GLY A 53 -19.83 3.27 -7.94
N GLN A 54 -19.84 4.56 -7.61
CA GLN A 54 -18.65 5.39 -7.45
C GLN A 54 -18.54 5.94 -6.03
N PHE A 55 -17.31 6.22 -5.62
CA PHE A 55 -16.98 6.85 -4.35
C PHE A 55 -15.86 7.89 -4.53
N SER A 56 -15.76 8.82 -3.60
CA SER A 56 -14.68 9.80 -3.56
C SER A 56 -14.38 10.23 -2.13
N PHE A 57 -13.08 10.43 -1.85
CA PHE A 57 -12.56 11.12 -0.68
C PHE A 57 -11.74 12.31 -1.13
N SER A 58 -11.68 13.34 -0.30
CA SER A 58 -10.77 14.48 -0.48
C SER A 58 -10.31 14.96 0.88
N GLY A 59 -9.07 15.41 0.95
CA GLY A 59 -8.51 15.90 2.21
C GLY A 59 -7.13 16.49 2.04
N ASP A 60 -6.60 16.98 3.16
CA ASP A 60 -5.26 17.52 3.25
C ASP A 60 -4.37 16.52 4.03
N ALA A 61 -3.23 16.17 3.46
CA ALA A 61 -2.21 15.39 4.13
C ALA A 61 -1.00 16.27 4.44
N LYS A 62 -0.42 16.11 5.63
CA LYS A 62 0.88 16.71 5.96
C LYS A 62 2.03 15.93 5.30
N GLY A 63 2.09 15.99 3.96
CA GLY A 63 2.94 15.16 3.12
C GLY A 63 2.23 13.89 2.65
N LYS A 64 2.95 13.03 1.91
CA LYS A 64 2.43 11.75 1.44
C LYS A 64 2.09 10.83 2.61
N MET A 65 0.98 10.12 2.52
CA MET A 65 0.54 9.18 3.55
C MET A 65 0.11 7.86 2.91
N PHE A 66 0.55 6.75 3.49
CA PHE A 66 0.09 5.43 3.09
C PHE A 66 -1.23 5.09 3.78
N ALA A 67 -2.18 4.60 3.03
CA ALA A 67 -3.51 4.26 3.49
C ALA A 67 -4.09 3.05 2.77
N TYR A 68 -5.26 2.61 3.20
CA TYR A 68 -6.04 1.54 2.56
C TYR A 68 -7.45 2.03 2.25
N VAL A 69 -7.90 1.76 1.03
CA VAL A 69 -9.31 1.86 0.66
C VAL A 69 -9.95 0.51 0.90
N ARG A 70 -11.03 0.48 1.68
CA ARG A 70 -11.68 -0.75 2.12
C ARG A 70 -13.20 -0.66 2.01
N ALA A 71 -13.82 -1.77 1.64
CA ALA A 71 -15.26 -1.95 1.74
C ALA A 71 -15.58 -3.25 2.51
N LYS A 72 -16.83 -3.38 2.98
CA LYS A 72 -17.25 -4.59 3.69
C LYS A 72 -17.20 -5.80 2.75
N LYS A 73 -16.59 -6.89 3.21
CA LYS A 73 -16.42 -8.15 2.45
C LYS A 73 -15.54 -8.04 1.21
N THR A 74 -14.67 -7.05 1.12
CA THR A 74 -13.66 -6.95 0.06
C THR A 74 -12.25 -6.97 0.65
N ASN A 75 -11.26 -7.23 -0.19
CA ASN A 75 -9.88 -6.99 0.17
C ASN A 75 -9.61 -5.48 0.26
N SER A 76 -8.65 -5.11 1.09
CA SER A 76 -8.18 -3.72 1.18
C SER A 76 -7.28 -3.40 0.01
N VAL A 77 -7.45 -2.23 -0.59
CA VAL A 77 -6.60 -1.74 -1.68
C VAL A 77 -5.63 -0.71 -1.11
N PRO A 78 -4.31 -0.95 -1.16
CA PRO A 78 -3.33 0.00 -0.67
C PRO A 78 -3.26 1.23 -1.59
N VAL A 79 -3.08 2.40 -0.99
CA VAL A 79 -2.95 3.67 -1.71
C VAL A 79 -1.93 4.57 -1.03
N VAL A 80 -1.27 5.41 -1.82
CA VAL A 80 -0.52 6.56 -1.31
C VAL A 80 -1.37 7.80 -1.57
N LEU A 81 -1.69 8.54 -0.51
CA LEU A 81 -2.47 9.78 -0.58
C LEU A 81 -1.54 10.90 -1.08
N ASP A 82 -1.52 11.09 -2.40
CA ASP A 82 -0.68 12.05 -3.10
C ASP A 82 -1.38 12.48 -4.39
N GLY A 83 -1.91 13.70 -4.46
CA GLY A 83 -2.62 14.22 -5.63
C GLY A 83 -3.90 13.46 -5.95
N ASN A 84 -4.13 13.16 -7.23
CA ASN A 84 -5.36 12.54 -7.72
C ASN A 84 -5.19 11.02 -7.91
N VAL A 85 -5.72 10.23 -6.99
CA VAL A 85 -5.62 8.77 -6.99
C VAL A 85 -6.93 8.16 -7.48
N LYS A 86 -6.83 7.18 -8.38
CA LYS A 86 -7.95 6.36 -8.82
C LYS A 86 -7.82 4.95 -8.25
N VAL A 87 -8.92 4.39 -7.75
CA VAL A 87 -8.96 3.08 -7.12
C VAL A 87 -10.05 2.23 -7.75
N ASP A 88 -9.69 1.00 -8.12
CA ASP A 88 -10.62 -0.05 -8.48
C ASP A 88 -10.58 -1.12 -7.38
N ILE A 89 -11.63 -1.17 -6.56
CA ILE A 89 -11.70 -2.11 -5.43
C ILE A 89 -11.85 -3.56 -5.93
N GLU A 90 -12.55 -3.78 -7.03
CA GLU A 90 -12.79 -5.12 -7.58
C GLU A 90 -11.50 -5.74 -8.12
N ASN A 91 -10.74 -4.96 -8.89
CA ASN A 91 -9.47 -5.39 -9.48
C ASN A 91 -8.25 -5.15 -8.55
N GLN A 92 -8.45 -4.54 -7.38
CA GLN A 92 -7.41 -4.22 -6.39
C GLN A 92 -6.26 -3.39 -7.00
N THR A 93 -6.59 -2.39 -7.80
CA THR A 93 -5.60 -1.55 -8.47
C THR A 93 -5.74 -0.08 -8.07
N THR A 94 -4.61 0.63 -8.10
CA THR A 94 -4.53 2.08 -7.93
C THR A 94 -3.74 2.70 -9.07
N SER A 95 -4.08 3.95 -9.43
CA SER A 95 -3.40 4.70 -10.49
C SER A 95 -3.55 6.21 -10.27
N GLY A 96 -3.06 7.01 -11.21
CA GLY A 96 -3.17 8.47 -11.21
C GLY A 96 -1.93 9.18 -10.68
N THR A 97 -1.02 8.47 -10.01
CA THR A 97 0.33 8.95 -9.68
C THR A 97 1.34 7.84 -9.89
N ALA A 98 2.59 8.21 -10.21
CA ALA A 98 3.66 7.24 -10.46
C ALA A 98 3.87 6.27 -9.29
N GLU A 99 3.73 6.77 -8.05
CA GLU A 99 3.87 5.98 -6.83
C GLU A 99 2.73 4.96 -6.68
N ASN A 100 1.49 5.33 -6.95
CA ASN A 100 0.35 4.41 -6.91
C ASN A 100 0.40 3.36 -8.03
N GLU A 101 0.91 3.72 -9.20
CA GLU A 101 1.12 2.76 -10.29
C GLU A 101 2.22 1.74 -9.95
N ALA A 102 3.33 2.20 -9.35
CA ALA A 102 4.38 1.31 -8.85
C ALA A 102 3.86 0.37 -7.75
N LEU A 103 3.07 0.89 -6.82
CA LEU A 103 2.41 0.12 -5.77
C LEU A 103 1.47 -0.96 -6.35
N THR A 104 0.71 -0.64 -7.40
CA THR A 104 -0.16 -1.62 -8.08
C THR A 104 0.65 -2.75 -8.70
N ARG A 105 1.75 -2.43 -9.41
CA ARG A 105 2.62 -3.47 -10.00
C ARG A 105 3.21 -4.38 -8.94
N TRP A 106 3.70 -3.81 -7.84
CA TRP A 106 4.20 -4.60 -6.72
C TRP A 106 3.10 -5.47 -6.10
N SER A 107 1.91 -4.91 -5.83
CA SER A 107 0.78 -5.62 -5.21
C SER A 107 0.35 -6.83 -6.01
N ALA A 108 0.32 -6.74 -7.34
CA ALA A 108 -0.03 -7.87 -8.21
C ALA A 108 0.95 -9.05 -8.04
N SER A 109 2.26 -8.78 -8.06
CA SER A 109 3.30 -9.78 -7.85
C SER A 109 3.26 -10.38 -6.44
N HIS A 110 3.11 -9.54 -5.42
CA HIS A 110 3.00 -9.95 -4.03
C HIS A 110 1.78 -10.86 -3.79
N ASN A 111 0.61 -10.45 -4.27
CA ASN A 111 -0.63 -11.22 -4.11
C ASN A 111 -0.55 -12.60 -4.76
N ALA A 112 0.13 -12.73 -5.91
CA ALA A 112 0.36 -14.04 -6.54
C ALA A 112 1.22 -14.96 -5.65
N LYS A 113 2.25 -14.43 -4.97
CA LYS A 113 3.08 -15.17 -4.03
C LYS A 113 2.30 -15.59 -2.78
N ILE A 114 1.52 -14.68 -2.20
CA ILE A 114 0.63 -14.98 -1.06
C ILE A 114 -0.41 -16.06 -1.41
N ALA A 115 -1.00 -15.99 -2.60
CA ALA A 115 -1.91 -17.03 -3.07
C ALA A 115 -1.22 -18.40 -3.15
N ARG A 116 0.03 -18.44 -3.64
CA ARG A 116 0.80 -19.70 -3.69
C ARG A 116 1.16 -20.22 -2.29
N LEU A 117 1.59 -19.36 -1.36
CA LEU A 117 1.82 -19.74 0.05
C LEU A 117 0.56 -20.30 0.69
N THR A 118 -0.61 -19.74 0.39
CA THR A 118 -1.91 -20.24 0.87
C THR A 118 -2.19 -21.65 0.35
N VAL A 119 -1.88 -21.93 -0.91
CA VAL A 119 -2.02 -23.28 -1.50
C VAL A 119 -1.11 -24.28 -0.80
N LEU A 120 0.16 -23.93 -0.59
CA LEU A 120 1.13 -24.77 0.12
C LEU A 120 0.68 -25.08 1.55
N SER A 121 0.18 -24.05 2.26
CA SER A 121 -0.35 -24.22 3.62
C SER A 121 -1.56 -25.17 3.66
N LYS A 122 -2.49 -25.04 2.73
CA LYS A 122 -3.64 -25.94 2.63
C LYS A 122 -3.22 -27.38 2.33
N GLU A 123 -2.26 -27.54 1.42
CA GLU A 123 -1.72 -28.86 1.08
C GLU A 123 -1.07 -29.52 2.31
N TYR A 124 -0.18 -28.80 3.01
CA TYR A 124 0.46 -29.30 4.23
C TYR A 124 -0.58 -29.70 5.28
N ASN A 125 -1.57 -28.85 5.55
CA ASN A 125 -2.62 -29.11 6.53
C ASN A 125 -3.46 -30.35 6.15
N SER A 126 -3.73 -30.57 4.86
CA SER A 126 -4.49 -31.73 4.41
C SER A 126 -3.79 -33.07 4.72
N TYR A 127 -2.46 -33.11 4.66
CA TYR A 127 -1.68 -34.28 5.08
C TYR A 127 -1.64 -34.42 6.60
N ARG A 128 -1.46 -33.30 7.32
CA ARG A 128 -1.44 -33.29 8.79
C ARG A 128 -2.77 -33.80 9.39
N GLU A 129 -3.89 -33.41 8.80
CA GLU A 129 -5.22 -33.88 9.22
C GLU A 129 -5.44 -35.38 9.00
N LYS A 130 -4.71 -35.98 8.05
CA LYS A 130 -4.70 -37.43 7.82
C LYS A 130 -3.72 -38.19 8.73
N GLY A 131 -3.09 -37.49 9.67
CA GLY A 131 -2.21 -38.04 10.69
C GLY A 131 -0.71 -38.00 10.39
N GLN A 132 -0.29 -37.84 9.14
CA GLN A 132 1.13 -37.80 8.78
C GLN A 132 1.37 -36.98 7.51
N VAL A 133 2.43 -36.16 7.54
CA VAL A 133 2.99 -35.52 6.34
C VAL A 133 4.17 -36.37 5.87
N PRO A 134 4.13 -36.96 4.67
CA PRO A 134 5.29 -37.69 4.14
C PRO A 134 6.53 -36.79 4.04
N ASP A 135 7.71 -37.29 4.36
CA ASP A 135 8.96 -36.49 4.37
C ASP A 135 9.23 -35.80 3.05
N SER A 136 9.02 -36.50 1.92
CA SER A 136 9.20 -35.93 0.59
C SER A 136 8.26 -34.75 0.31
N ILE A 137 7.03 -34.81 0.80
CA ILE A 137 6.04 -33.72 0.67
C ILE A 137 6.44 -32.57 1.59
N GLY A 138 6.79 -32.86 2.84
CA GLY A 138 7.26 -31.87 3.80
C GLY A 138 8.48 -31.09 3.27
N LEU A 139 9.48 -31.81 2.75
CA LEU A 139 10.69 -31.21 2.19
C LEU A 139 10.36 -30.33 0.96
N ARG A 140 9.54 -30.83 0.04
CA ARG A 140 9.14 -30.04 -1.14
C ARG A 140 8.41 -28.75 -0.77
N ILE A 141 7.41 -28.85 0.13
CA ILE A 141 6.63 -27.69 0.58
C ILE A 141 7.56 -26.67 1.28
N ASN A 142 8.46 -27.13 2.14
CA ASN A 142 9.39 -26.25 2.84
C ASN A 142 10.35 -25.54 1.87
N ASN A 143 10.91 -26.26 0.91
CA ASN A 143 11.80 -25.66 -0.09
C ASN A 143 11.08 -24.62 -0.95
N GLU A 144 9.85 -24.92 -1.39
CA GLU A 144 9.06 -23.98 -2.18
C GLU A 144 8.64 -22.75 -1.35
N TYR A 145 8.22 -22.95 -0.08
CA TYR A 145 7.93 -21.85 0.86
C TYR A 145 9.14 -20.92 0.99
N LYS A 146 10.31 -21.48 1.29
CA LYS A 146 11.54 -20.72 1.45
C LYS A 146 11.88 -19.92 0.19
N SER A 147 11.82 -20.52 -0.98
CA SER A 147 12.07 -19.85 -2.26
C SER A 147 11.10 -18.67 -2.51
N ILE A 148 9.83 -18.83 -2.15
CA ILE A 148 8.84 -17.74 -2.30
C ILE A 148 9.15 -16.59 -1.34
N VAL A 149 9.47 -16.89 -0.08
CA VAL A 149 9.82 -15.86 0.92
C VAL A 149 11.09 -15.10 0.50
N GLU A 150 12.13 -15.80 0.05
CA GLU A 150 13.34 -15.18 -0.50
C GLU A 150 13.03 -14.25 -1.69
N ALA A 151 12.16 -14.68 -2.60
CA ALA A 151 11.71 -13.87 -3.72
C ALA A 151 10.90 -12.63 -3.28
N MET A 152 10.10 -12.74 -2.21
CA MET A 152 9.36 -11.59 -1.64
C MET A 152 10.32 -10.57 -1.03
N VAL A 153 11.34 -11.01 -0.29
CA VAL A 153 12.38 -10.14 0.28
C VAL A 153 13.14 -9.42 -0.84
N ALA A 154 13.59 -10.16 -1.86
CA ALA A 154 14.31 -9.58 -3.01
C ALA A 154 13.47 -8.54 -3.75
N GLU A 155 12.18 -8.78 -3.91
CA GLU A 155 11.25 -7.84 -4.56
C GLU A 155 11.07 -6.54 -3.76
N VAL A 156 11.00 -6.62 -2.43
CA VAL A 156 10.92 -5.42 -1.57
C VAL A 156 12.22 -4.62 -1.65
N LYS A 157 13.40 -5.27 -1.60
CA LYS A 157 14.69 -4.61 -1.77
C LYS A 157 14.77 -3.85 -3.10
N LYS A 158 14.43 -4.53 -4.19
CA LYS A 158 14.37 -3.92 -5.52
C LYS A 158 13.39 -2.73 -5.56
N CYS A 159 12.23 -2.87 -4.91
CA CYS A 159 11.25 -1.80 -4.85
C CYS A 159 11.78 -0.55 -4.13
N ILE A 160 12.57 -0.72 -3.05
CA ILE A 160 13.24 0.38 -2.34
C ILE A 160 14.26 1.07 -3.25
N GLU A 161 15.09 0.30 -3.94
CA GLU A 161 16.13 0.82 -4.85
C GLU A 161 15.53 1.60 -6.03
N GLU A 162 14.46 1.10 -6.63
CA GLU A 162 13.80 1.71 -7.78
C GLU A 162 12.93 2.93 -7.41
N ASN A 163 12.55 3.06 -6.12
CA ASN A 163 11.62 4.11 -5.65
C ASN A 163 12.17 4.85 -4.41
N PRO A 164 13.38 5.43 -4.46
CA PRO A 164 14.07 5.97 -3.27
C PRO A 164 13.37 7.18 -2.63
N LYS A 165 12.44 7.82 -3.35
CA LYS A 165 11.66 8.98 -2.85
C LYS A 165 10.22 8.62 -2.51
N ALA A 166 9.81 7.38 -2.72
CA ALA A 166 8.48 6.90 -2.42
C ALA A 166 8.37 6.47 -0.94
N ILE A 167 7.17 6.58 -0.38
CA ILE A 167 6.95 6.18 1.02
C ILE A 167 6.49 4.72 1.15
N PHE A 168 5.85 4.18 0.11
CA PHE A 168 5.28 2.83 0.20
C PHE A 168 6.33 1.72 0.38
N PRO A 169 7.57 1.79 -0.17
CA PRO A 169 8.55 0.73 0.06
C PRO A 169 8.93 0.55 1.54
N ALA A 170 8.96 1.63 2.32
CA ALA A 170 9.21 1.55 3.76
C ALA A 170 8.09 0.80 4.51
N ILE A 171 6.85 0.90 4.04
CA ILE A 171 5.72 0.14 4.59
C ILE A 171 5.82 -1.33 4.17
N LEU A 172 6.20 -1.61 2.93
CA LEU A 172 6.38 -2.97 2.43
C LEU A 172 7.53 -3.70 3.15
N PHE A 173 8.61 -3.00 3.43
CA PHE A 173 9.74 -3.52 4.20
C PHE A 173 9.28 -4.14 5.53
N ARG A 174 8.36 -3.50 6.23
CA ARG A 174 7.81 -4.02 7.49
C ARG A 174 7.11 -5.38 7.34
N SER A 175 6.58 -5.69 6.16
CA SER A 175 5.90 -6.96 5.91
C SER A 175 6.86 -8.14 5.72
N VAL A 176 8.12 -7.90 5.38
CA VAL A 176 9.14 -8.93 5.13
C VAL A 176 10.31 -8.87 6.12
N ALA A 177 10.38 -7.86 6.97
CA ALA A 177 11.49 -7.66 7.90
C ALA A 177 11.72 -8.84 8.86
N GLY A 178 10.64 -9.57 9.23
CA GLY A 178 10.72 -10.75 10.06
C GLY A 178 11.38 -11.96 9.39
N ASP A 179 11.44 -11.96 8.07
CA ASP A 179 12.01 -13.03 7.24
C ASP A 179 13.44 -12.69 6.76
N MET A 180 13.96 -11.52 7.12
CA MET A 180 15.30 -11.06 6.73
C MET A 180 16.36 -11.39 7.78
N PRO A 181 17.60 -11.67 7.37
CA PRO A 181 18.74 -11.72 8.28
C PRO A 181 18.89 -10.42 9.06
N ARG A 182 19.25 -10.53 10.34
CA ARG A 182 19.29 -9.37 11.24
C ARG A 182 20.27 -8.29 10.80
N GLU A 183 21.39 -8.69 10.21
CA GLU A 183 22.42 -7.84 9.63
C GLU A 183 21.92 -7.01 8.44
N GLU A 184 20.93 -7.50 7.71
CA GLU A 184 20.33 -6.80 6.57
C GLU A 184 19.22 -5.80 6.97
N ILE A 185 18.69 -5.93 8.20
CA ILE A 185 17.66 -5.00 8.73
C ILE A 185 18.32 -3.71 9.26
N ILE A 186 19.60 -3.79 9.66
CA ILE A 186 20.33 -2.71 10.35
C ILE A 186 21.17 -1.88 9.34
N ALA A 187 21.41 -2.39 8.15
CA ALA A 187 22.17 -1.72 7.10
C ALA A 187 21.33 -0.67 6.36
#